data_3a8f5a3593d4fff3e3796656e1be7186
#
_entry.id   3a8f5a3593d4fff3e3796656e1be7186
#
_cell.length_a   1.000
_cell.length_b   1.000
_cell.length_c   1.000
_cell.angle_alpha   90.00
_cell.angle_beta   90.00
_cell.angle_gamma   90.00
#
_symmetry.space_group_name_H-M   'P 1'
#
loop_
_entity.id
_entity.type
_entity.pdbx_description
1 polymer ?
#
loop_
_entity_poly.entity_id
_entity_poly.type
_entity_poly.pdbx_seq_one_letter_code
_entity_poly.pdbx_strand_id
1 'polypeptide(L)'
;MDEKKAVGRPRIFKTQEDLEEKIMEYWQRCEQLNKPYTLSGLALWIGIDRKTLYNYSEKDEFFPTIKKAKDIVEASMEERALTGENNVTFSIFSLKNNFGWEDRRQVDSKSTINAKVENTSNLTEEQLEEEISKLEKKLGFDKDG
;
A
#
# COMPACT_ATOMS: atom_id res chain seq x y z
N MET A 1 24.38 -13.90 35.81
CA MET A 1 23.13 -13.88 35.06
C MET A 1 23.22 -12.74 34.08
N ASP A 2 23.47 -13.08 32.85
CA ASP A 2 23.58 -12.08 31.80
C ASP A 2 22.17 -11.62 31.41
N GLU A 3 21.77 -10.46 31.91
CA GLU A 3 20.64 -9.73 31.34
C GLU A 3 21.00 -9.40 29.90
N LYS A 4 20.44 -10.13 28.95
CA LYS A 4 20.46 -9.75 27.57
C LYS A 4 19.76 -8.38 27.47
N LYS A 5 20.58 -7.31 27.44
CA LYS A 5 20.09 -5.98 27.06
C LYS A 5 19.35 -6.13 25.75
N ALA A 6 18.05 -5.92 25.78
CA ALA A 6 17.25 -5.85 24.58
C ALA A 6 17.82 -4.75 23.69
N VAL A 7 18.48 -5.15 22.61
CA VAL A 7 19.01 -4.25 21.59
C VAL A 7 17.79 -3.76 20.79
N GLY A 8 17.23 -2.62 21.18
CA GLY A 8 16.10 -2.00 20.52
C GLY A 8 15.65 -0.75 21.27
N ARG A 9 15.08 0.21 20.55
CA ARG A 9 14.45 1.39 21.14
C ARG A 9 13.38 0.92 22.14
N PRO A 10 13.34 1.46 23.39
CA PRO A 10 12.34 1.05 24.36
C PRO A 10 10.94 1.22 23.78
N ARG A 11 10.08 0.22 23.99
CA ARG A 11 8.67 0.28 23.56
C ARG A 11 7.98 1.49 24.21
N ILE A 12 7.30 2.30 23.42
CA ILE A 12 6.59 3.50 23.88
C ILE A 12 5.38 3.10 24.74
N PHE A 13 4.78 1.94 24.45
CA PHE A 13 3.65 1.38 25.18
C PHE A 13 4.08 0.10 25.91
N LYS A 14 3.67 -0.05 27.15
CA LYS A 14 3.94 -1.23 27.95
C LYS A 14 2.89 -2.32 27.72
N THR A 15 1.64 -1.93 27.56
CA THR A 15 0.50 -2.83 27.39
C THR A 15 -0.36 -2.45 26.20
N GLN A 16 -1.19 -3.39 25.77
CA GLN A 16 -2.16 -3.17 24.71
C GLN A 16 -3.22 -2.13 25.12
N GLU A 17 -3.62 -2.17 26.40
CA GLU A 17 -4.56 -1.23 26.98
C GLU A 17 -4.05 0.22 26.94
N ASP A 18 -2.75 0.43 27.24
CA ASP A 18 -2.13 1.76 27.15
C ASP A 18 -2.22 2.32 25.71
N LEU A 19 -2.00 1.47 24.72
CA LEU A 19 -2.12 1.84 23.30
C LEU A 19 -3.57 2.15 22.92
N GLU A 20 -4.51 1.31 23.36
CA GLU A 20 -5.94 1.51 23.09
C GLU A 20 -6.43 2.83 23.68
N GLU A 21 -6.03 3.13 24.90
CA GLU A 21 -6.37 4.40 25.56
C GLU A 21 -5.86 5.61 24.77
N LYS A 22 -4.61 5.57 24.31
CA LYS A 22 -4.03 6.63 23.47
C LYS A 22 -4.75 6.80 22.14
N ILE A 23 -5.16 5.72 21.51
CA ILE A 23 -5.93 5.75 20.27
C ILE A 23 -7.33 6.36 20.53
N MET A 24 -7.99 5.97 21.61
CA MET A 24 -9.28 6.52 21.98
C MET A 24 -9.20 8.03 22.25
N GLU A 25 -8.18 8.51 22.95
CA GLU A 25 -7.93 9.94 23.15
C GLU A 25 -7.82 10.68 21.80
N TYR A 26 -7.14 10.08 20.82
CA TYR A 26 -7.02 10.68 19.48
C TYR A 26 -8.37 10.80 18.77
N TRP A 27 -9.20 9.74 18.81
CA TRP A 27 -10.55 9.80 18.23
C TRP A 27 -11.39 10.90 18.86
N GLN A 28 -11.44 10.96 20.19
CA GLN A 28 -12.19 11.98 20.94
C GLN A 28 -11.72 13.40 20.58
N ARG A 29 -10.41 13.60 20.47
CA ARG A 29 -9.86 14.90 20.08
C ARG A 29 -10.26 15.30 18.65
N CYS A 30 -10.20 14.35 17.71
CA CYS A 30 -10.63 14.61 16.34
C CYS A 30 -12.10 15.01 16.28
N GLU A 31 -12.96 14.35 17.03
CA GLU A 31 -14.39 14.70 17.09
C GLU A 31 -14.64 16.06 17.72
N GLN A 32 -14.00 16.38 18.83
CA GLN A 32 -14.11 17.68 19.50
C GLN A 32 -13.67 18.83 18.59
N LEU A 33 -12.66 18.63 17.77
CA LEU A 33 -12.11 19.62 16.85
C LEU A 33 -12.73 19.56 15.46
N ASN A 34 -13.66 18.65 15.23
CA ASN A 34 -14.24 18.34 13.91
C ASN A 34 -13.17 18.11 12.83
N LYS A 35 -12.13 17.36 13.17
CA LYS A 35 -11.04 16.98 12.28
C LYS A 35 -11.21 15.56 11.74
N PRO A 36 -10.82 15.30 10.51
CA PRO A 36 -10.83 13.95 9.98
C PRO A 36 -9.78 13.07 10.68
N TYR A 37 -10.07 11.77 10.76
CA TYR A 37 -9.11 10.78 11.21
C TYR A 37 -8.07 10.53 10.12
N THR A 38 -6.79 10.59 10.48
CA THR A 38 -5.69 10.31 9.55
C THR A 38 -4.65 9.40 10.20
N LEU A 39 -4.02 8.53 9.40
CA LEU A 39 -2.94 7.66 9.90
C LEU A 39 -1.73 8.47 10.34
N SER A 40 -1.40 9.54 9.62
CA SER A 40 -0.30 10.44 9.99
C SER A 40 -0.58 11.18 11.29
N GLY A 41 -1.80 11.66 11.49
CA GLY A 41 -2.23 12.29 12.73
C GLY A 41 -2.23 11.32 13.91
N LEU A 42 -2.71 10.10 13.70
CA LEU A 42 -2.68 9.04 14.71
C LEU A 42 -1.24 8.70 15.13
N ALA A 43 -0.35 8.47 14.15
CA ALA A 43 1.05 8.17 14.42
C ALA A 43 1.73 9.28 15.22
N LEU A 44 1.49 10.54 14.85
CA LEU A 44 2.00 11.70 15.57
C LEU A 44 1.47 11.78 17.00
N TRP A 45 0.20 11.52 17.20
CA TRP A 45 -0.44 11.52 18.54
C TRP A 45 0.12 10.44 19.46
N ILE A 46 0.30 9.24 18.93
CA ILE A 46 0.86 8.09 19.63
C ILE A 46 2.38 8.29 19.89
N GLY A 47 3.05 9.13 19.10
CA GLY A 47 4.48 9.37 19.21
C GLY A 47 5.35 8.35 18.48
N ILE A 48 4.84 7.74 17.43
CA ILE A 48 5.58 6.82 16.56
C ILE A 48 5.66 7.33 15.14
N ASP A 49 6.62 6.83 14.38
CA ASP A 49 6.68 7.10 12.95
C ASP A 49 5.54 6.41 12.20
N ARG A 50 5.03 7.06 11.17
CA ARG A 50 4.06 6.46 10.25
C ARG A 50 4.56 5.13 9.69
N LYS A 51 5.83 5.03 9.34
CA LYS A 51 6.46 3.78 8.89
C LYS A 51 6.39 2.68 9.95
N THR A 52 6.63 3.02 11.22
CA THR A 52 6.49 2.09 12.34
C THR A 52 5.05 1.60 12.48
N LEU A 53 4.06 2.50 12.32
CA LEU A 53 2.65 2.15 12.34
C LEU A 53 2.29 1.10 11.27
N TYR A 54 2.87 1.22 10.06
CA TYR A 54 2.68 0.26 8.98
C TYR A 54 3.43 -1.06 9.17
N ASN A 55 4.57 -1.03 9.84
CA ASN A 55 5.47 -2.17 9.99
C ASN A 55 5.14 -3.08 11.17
N TYR A 56 4.09 -2.80 11.92
CA TYR A 56 3.60 -3.76 12.92
C TYR A 56 3.21 -5.05 12.21
N SER A 57 3.99 -6.10 12.45
CA SER A 57 3.76 -7.40 11.86
C SER A 57 2.64 -8.15 12.58
N GLU A 58 2.04 -9.14 11.93
CA GLU A 58 0.99 -9.98 12.51
C GLU A 58 1.43 -10.72 13.78
N LYS A 59 2.75 -10.83 14.01
CA LYS A 59 3.33 -11.46 15.19
C LYS A 59 3.42 -10.54 16.40
N ASP A 60 3.23 -9.23 16.21
CA ASP A 60 3.27 -8.27 17.30
C ASP A 60 1.99 -8.31 18.12
N GLU A 61 2.15 -8.24 19.43
CA GLU A 61 1.06 -8.18 20.41
C GLU A 61 0.12 -6.99 20.17
N PHE A 62 0.65 -5.88 19.64
CA PHE A 62 -0.11 -4.67 19.32
C PHE A 62 -0.80 -4.68 17.95
N PHE A 63 -0.54 -5.68 17.13
CA PHE A 63 -1.08 -5.75 15.77
C PHE A 63 -2.60 -5.66 15.68
N PRO A 64 -3.39 -6.41 16.48
CA PRO A 64 -4.85 -6.31 16.38
C PRO A 64 -5.39 -4.91 16.66
N THR A 65 -4.83 -4.21 17.64
CA THR A 65 -5.21 -2.84 18.00
C THR A 65 -4.84 -1.85 16.91
N ILE A 66 -3.64 -1.94 16.34
CA ILE A 66 -3.18 -1.11 15.22
C ILE A 66 -4.00 -1.38 13.96
N LYS A 67 -4.27 -2.65 13.66
CA LYS A 67 -5.11 -3.02 12.52
C LYS A 67 -6.51 -2.42 12.62
N LYS A 68 -7.14 -2.55 13.77
CA LYS A 68 -8.46 -1.96 14.02
C LYS A 68 -8.45 -0.44 13.87
N ALA A 69 -7.42 0.23 14.34
CA ALA A 69 -7.27 1.67 14.17
C ALA A 69 -7.13 2.08 12.69
N LYS A 70 -6.37 1.33 11.91
CA LYS A 70 -6.27 1.53 10.45
C LYS A 70 -7.63 1.32 9.75
N ASP A 71 -8.36 0.28 10.12
CA ASP A 71 -9.67 -0.02 9.55
C ASP A 71 -10.68 1.11 9.85
N ILE A 72 -10.60 1.73 11.03
CA ILE A 72 -11.44 2.89 11.40
C ILE A 72 -11.11 4.11 10.53
N VAL A 73 -9.83 4.38 10.29
CA VAL A 73 -9.42 5.49 9.40
C VAL A 73 -9.89 5.25 7.98
N GLU A 74 -9.73 4.03 7.46
CA GLU A 74 -10.20 3.63 6.14
C GLU A 74 -11.71 3.81 5.98
N ALA A 75 -12.49 3.28 6.90
CA ALA A 75 -13.95 3.42 6.91
C ALA A 75 -14.39 4.88 6.98
N SER A 76 -13.78 5.69 7.85
CA SER A 76 -14.07 7.11 7.95
C SER A 76 -13.77 7.85 6.63
N MET A 77 -12.71 7.51 5.95
CA MET A 77 -12.34 8.11 4.67
C MET A 77 -13.34 7.75 3.57
N GLU A 78 -13.74 6.49 3.50
CA GLU A 78 -14.75 6.01 2.56
C GLU A 78 -16.11 6.69 2.79
N GLU A 79 -16.60 6.72 4.02
CA GLU A 79 -17.87 7.35 4.39
C GLU A 79 -17.89 8.84 4.07
N ARG A 80 -16.85 9.58 4.40
CA ARG A 80 -16.73 11.01 4.10
C ARG A 80 -16.60 11.30 2.61
N ALA A 81 -15.98 10.40 1.85
CA ALA A 81 -15.94 10.51 0.39
C ALA A 81 -17.34 10.34 -0.22
N LEU A 82 -18.14 9.40 0.31
CA LEU A 82 -19.53 9.16 -0.13
C LEU A 82 -20.46 10.32 0.21
N THR A 83 -20.27 10.98 1.35
CA THR A 83 -21.08 12.14 1.78
C THR A 83 -20.60 13.46 1.18
N GLY A 84 -19.49 13.47 0.45
CA GLY A 84 -18.91 14.69 -0.13
C GLY A 84 -18.18 15.60 0.85
N GLU A 85 -17.93 15.13 2.07
CA GLU A 85 -17.19 15.90 3.09
C GLU A 85 -15.69 15.97 2.80
N ASN A 86 -15.16 14.98 2.12
CA ASN A 86 -13.75 14.92 1.73
C ASN A 86 -13.56 15.22 0.23
N ASN A 87 -12.35 15.68 -0.11
CA ASN A 87 -11.93 15.75 -1.50
C ASN A 87 -11.84 14.34 -2.09
N VAL A 88 -12.63 14.07 -3.14
CA VAL A 88 -12.75 12.73 -3.77
C VAL A 88 -11.42 12.28 -4.37
N THR A 89 -10.71 13.18 -5.04
CA THR A 89 -9.41 12.86 -5.67
C THR A 89 -8.38 12.45 -4.63
N PHE A 90 -8.28 13.18 -3.52
CA PHE A 90 -7.40 12.83 -2.42
C PHE A 90 -7.80 11.52 -1.75
N SER A 91 -9.10 11.29 -1.58
CA SER A 91 -9.62 10.04 -0.99
C SER A 91 -9.24 8.82 -1.85
N ILE A 92 -9.39 8.89 -3.17
CA ILE A 92 -8.97 7.83 -4.10
C ILE A 92 -7.45 7.59 -3.99
N PHE A 93 -6.65 8.64 -4.04
CA PHE A 93 -5.20 8.57 -3.90
C PHE A 93 -4.79 7.91 -2.57
N SER A 94 -5.38 8.32 -1.47
CA SER A 94 -5.07 7.82 -0.13
C SER A 94 -5.48 6.36 0.05
N LEU A 95 -6.67 5.99 -0.40
CA LEU A 95 -7.16 4.61 -0.33
C LEU A 95 -6.29 3.64 -1.14
N LYS A 96 -5.84 4.05 -2.33
CA LYS A 96 -4.92 3.24 -3.15
C LYS A 96 -3.54 3.10 -2.53
N ASN A 97 -2.97 4.18 -2.00
CA ASN A 97 -1.59 4.17 -1.50
C ASN A 97 -1.45 3.63 -0.08
N ASN A 98 -2.47 3.80 0.75
CA ASN A 98 -2.40 3.48 2.17
C ASN A 98 -3.19 2.23 2.57
N PHE A 99 -4.20 1.84 1.81
CA PHE A 99 -5.15 0.78 2.16
C PHE A 99 -5.25 -0.33 1.13
N GLY A 100 -4.43 -0.31 0.10
CA GLY A 100 -4.34 -1.37 -0.89
C GLY A 100 -5.52 -1.45 -1.87
N TRP A 101 -6.26 -0.37 -2.04
CA TRP A 101 -7.32 -0.31 -3.05
C TRP A 101 -6.72 -0.25 -4.45
N GLU A 102 -7.27 -1.03 -5.38
CA GLU A 102 -6.76 -1.14 -6.75
C GLU A 102 -7.87 -1.01 -7.79
N ASP A 103 -7.52 -0.46 -8.95
CA ASP A 103 -8.40 -0.49 -10.12
C ASP A 103 -8.34 -1.87 -10.79
N ARG A 104 -9.44 -2.58 -10.85
CA ARG A 104 -9.50 -3.94 -11.40
C ARG A 104 -9.14 -4.08 -12.88
N ARG A 105 -9.02 -2.96 -13.62
CA ARG A 105 -8.66 -2.97 -15.05
C ARG A 105 -7.21 -3.34 -15.37
N GLN A 106 -6.33 -3.39 -14.37
CA GLN A 106 -4.91 -3.74 -14.58
C GLN A 106 -4.65 -5.24 -14.79
N VAL A 107 -5.63 -6.11 -14.48
CA VAL A 107 -5.45 -7.58 -14.55
C VAL A 107 -5.38 -8.07 -16.00
N ASP A 108 -6.15 -7.49 -16.93
CA ASP A 108 -6.22 -7.92 -18.32
C ASP A 108 -4.98 -7.57 -19.15
N SER A 109 -4.27 -6.48 -18.83
CA SER A 109 -3.05 -6.08 -19.54
C SER A 109 -1.84 -6.94 -19.18
N LYS A 110 -1.75 -7.46 -17.96
CA LYS A 110 -0.67 -8.36 -17.52
C LYS A 110 -0.77 -9.74 -18.18
N SER A 111 -1.97 -10.29 -18.34
CA SER A 111 -2.16 -11.60 -19.01
C SER A 111 -1.82 -11.54 -20.50
N THR A 112 -2.09 -10.43 -21.19
CA THR A 112 -1.74 -10.25 -22.60
C THR A 112 -0.24 -10.13 -22.82
N ILE A 113 0.49 -9.47 -21.93
CA ILE A 113 1.95 -9.35 -21.96
C ILE A 113 2.61 -10.70 -21.69
N ASN A 114 2.13 -11.46 -20.73
CA ASN A 114 2.65 -12.78 -20.41
C ASN A 114 2.42 -13.78 -21.54
N ALA A 115 1.27 -13.76 -22.21
CA ALA A 115 0.99 -14.59 -23.37
C ALA A 115 1.93 -14.28 -24.56
N LYS A 116 2.26 -13.01 -24.80
CA LYS A 116 3.23 -12.61 -25.83
C LYS A 116 4.67 -13.03 -25.50
N VAL A 117 5.07 -12.96 -24.23
CA VAL A 117 6.39 -13.41 -23.77
C VAL A 117 6.52 -14.91 -23.85
N GLU A 118 5.50 -15.68 -23.50
CA GLU A 118 5.49 -17.15 -23.64
C GLU A 118 5.59 -17.59 -25.09
N ASN A 119 4.92 -16.93 -26.02
CA ASN A 119 5.02 -17.22 -27.45
C ASN A 119 6.39 -16.93 -28.03
N THR A 120 7.12 -15.94 -27.48
CA THR A 120 8.48 -15.62 -27.92
C THR A 120 9.52 -16.57 -27.31
N SER A 121 9.31 -17.09 -26.10
CA SER A 121 10.26 -18.00 -25.44
C SER A 121 10.29 -19.42 -26.02
N ASN A 122 9.26 -19.80 -26.78
CA ASN A 122 9.15 -21.11 -27.43
C ASN A 122 9.68 -21.15 -28.90
N LEU A 123 10.18 -20.01 -29.40
CA LEU A 123 10.73 -19.92 -30.75
C LEU A 123 12.19 -20.39 -30.77
N THR A 124 12.55 -21.21 -31.77
CA THR A 124 13.96 -21.55 -32.06
C THR A 124 14.71 -20.31 -32.59
N GLU A 125 16.06 -20.35 -32.53
CA GLU A 125 16.89 -19.23 -33.04
C GLU A 125 16.58 -18.91 -34.52
N GLU A 126 16.37 -19.92 -35.34
CA GLU A 126 15.98 -19.76 -36.75
C GLU A 126 14.63 -19.05 -36.90
N GLN A 127 13.66 -19.39 -36.06
CA GLN A 127 12.33 -18.74 -36.05
C GLN A 127 12.40 -17.30 -35.59
N LEU A 128 13.24 -16.99 -34.60
CA LEU A 128 13.50 -15.62 -34.16
C LEU A 128 14.14 -14.76 -35.24
N GLU A 129 15.12 -15.31 -35.99
CA GLU A 129 15.74 -14.61 -37.09
C GLU A 129 14.77 -14.33 -38.25
N GLU A 130 13.86 -15.27 -38.56
CA GLU A 130 12.79 -15.07 -39.54
C GLU A 130 11.82 -13.99 -39.10
N GLU A 131 11.42 -13.98 -37.84
CA GLU A 131 10.53 -12.96 -37.25
C GLU A 131 11.18 -11.57 -37.27
N ILE A 132 12.43 -11.46 -36.91
CA ILE A 132 13.22 -10.21 -36.97
C ILE A 132 13.31 -9.71 -38.40
N SER A 133 13.62 -10.59 -39.35
CA SER A 133 13.67 -10.25 -40.78
C SER A 133 12.35 -9.75 -41.34
N LYS A 134 11.23 -10.36 -40.93
CA LYS A 134 9.87 -9.89 -41.29
C LYS A 134 9.53 -8.49 -40.70
N LEU A 135 9.93 -8.25 -39.47
CA LEU A 135 9.74 -6.98 -38.82
C LEU A 135 10.58 -5.86 -39.43
N GLU A 136 11.84 -6.17 -39.78
CA GLU A 136 12.73 -5.25 -40.49
C GLU A 136 12.17 -4.83 -41.86
N LYS A 137 11.61 -5.76 -42.63
CA LYS A 137 10.92 -5.48 -43.87
C LYS A 137 9.70 -4.62 -43.73
N LYS A 138 8.88 -4.86 -42.67
CA LYS A 138 7.70 -4.04 -42.36
C LYS A 138 8.03 -2.61 -41.95
N LEU A 139 9.17 -2.41 -41.27
CA LEU A 139 9.63 -1.13 -40.79
C LEU A 139 10.49 -0.35 -41.81
N GLY A 140 10.78 -0.93 -42.97
CA GLY A 140 11.59 -0.28 -44.02
C GLY A 140 13.07 -0.19 -43.71
N PHE A 141 13.59 -1.02 -42.81
CA PHE A 141 15.02 -1.16 -42.53
C PHE A 141 15.72 -2.15 -43.46
N ASP A 142 15.33 -2.21 -44.73
CA ASP A 142 16.03 -3.01 -45.72
C ASP A 142 17.42 -2.39 -45.96
N LYS A 143 18.49 -3.18 -45.69
CA LYS A 143 19.87 -2.80 -45.93
C LYS A 143 20.29 -2.84 -47.41
N ASP A 144 19.36 -3.17 -48.28
CA ASP A 144 19.60 -3.25 -49.74
C ASP A 144 18.98 -2.03 -50.42
N GLY A 145 19.70 -0.96 -50.40
CA GLY A 145 19.37 0.23 -51.18
C GLY A 145 20.58 0.75 -51.86
#